data_bcd877855fb4a67898bfb8c000d1080e
#
_entry.id   bcd877855fb4a67898bfb8c000d1080e
#
_cell.length_a   1.000
_cell.length_b   1.000
_cell.length_c   1.000
_cell.angle_alpha   90.00
_cell.angle_beta   90.00
_cell.angle_gamma   90.00
#
_symmetry.space_group_name_H-M   'P 1'
#
loop_
_entity.id
_entity.type
_entity.pdbx_description
1 polymer ?
#
loop_
_entity_poly.entity_id
_entity_poly.type
_entity_poly.pdbx_seq_one_letter_code
_entity_poly.pdbx_strand_id
1 'polypeptide(L)'
;DLNAVSQPEVRLGLSIGEQYYLEDLLYSLMLQSHNDSAVAIAECIGGSVDNFSAMMNAKAKEIGCKNTHFVTPNGLDAENSGGTHHTTAEDLALIMRYAIHNDVFLKITQTEEYSFSDLSKKRHFSVHNTNALLHMTDGVLAGKTGYTGDAGYCYVCACQKDNKTFIIALLGAGWPDHKNYKWHDTLELLNYGNSNYEYRSFWQEPELSYIPVENGILNDFGAGSSVYTGGQISVSDNEK
;
A
#
# COMPACT_ATOMS: atom_id res chain seq x y z
N ASP A 1 -23.43 11.57 -8.25
CA ASP A 1 -23.03 12.96 -8.01
C ASP A 1 -22.54 13.64 -9.28
N LEU A 2 -22.68 14.97 -9.39
CA LEU A 2 -22.20 15.74 -10.54
C LEU A 2 -20.67 15.79 -10.62
N ASN A 3 -20.00 15.81 -9.49
CA ASN A 3 -18.56 15.91 -9.42
C ASN A 3 -17.91 14.61 -9.95
N ALA A 4 -18.37 13.44 -9.53
CA ALA A 4 -17.86 12.16 -10.04
C ALA A 4 -18.03 12.05 -11.57
N VAL A 5 -19.22 12.33 -12.12
CA VAL A 5 -19.49 12.16 -13.56
C VAL A 5 -18.78 13.20 -14.45
N SER A 6 -18.29 14.31 -13.88
CA SER A 6 -17.56 15.35 -14.59
C SER A 6 -16.04 15.13 -14.65
N GLN A 7 -15.53 14.06 -14.02
CA GLN A 7 -14.11 13.79 -14.01
C GLN A 7 -13.53 13.58 -15.43
N PRO A 8 -12.27 14.00 -15.66
CA PRO A 8 -11.60 13.79 -16.94
C PRO A 8 -11.29 12.29 -17.17
N GLU A 9 -10.88 11.95 -18.39
CA GLU A 9 -10.32 10.64 -18.71
C GLU A 9 -9.06 10.35 -17.81
N VAL A 10 -8.86 9.13 -17.31
CA VAL A 10 -9.55 7.87 -17.60
C VAL A 10 -10.76 7.70 -16.67
N ARG A 11 -11.88 7.19 -17.16
CA ARG A 11 -13.10 7.03 -16.35
C ARG A 11 -13.92 5.81 -16.77
N LEU A 12 -14.69 5.25 -15.84
CA LEU A 12 -15.66 4.19 -16.07
C LEU A 12 -16.87 4.71 -16.89
N GLY A 13 -17.17 5.99 -16.76
CA GLY A 13 -18.31 6.66 -17.39
C GLY A 13 -19.57 6.54 -16.55
N LEU A 14 -19.47 6.76 -15.24
CA LEU A 14 -20.60 6.78 -14.32
C LEU A 14 -21.65 7.80 -14.74
N SER A 15 -22.93 7.52 -14.52
CA SER A 15 -24.04 8.44 -14.78
C SER A 15 -24.80 8.77 -13.49
N ILE A 16 -25.41 9.96 -13.47
CA ILE A 16 -26.21 10.41 -12.32
C ILE A 16 -27.36 9.45 -12.07
N GLY A 17 -27.54 9.04 -10.80
CA GLY A 17 -28.61 8.14 -10.37
C GLY A 17 -28.30 6.65 -10.52
N GLU A 18 -27.19 6.30 -11.15
CA GLU A 18 -26.71 4.91 -11.14
C GLU A 18 -26.21 4.51 -9.76
N GLN A 19 -26.35 3.24 -9.44
CA GLN A 19 -25.90 2.64 -8.18
C GLN A 19 -25.00 1.45 -8.46
N TYR A 20 -23.94 1.34 -7.66
CA TYR A 20 -22.92 0.29 -7.75
C TYR A 20 -22.58 -0.23 -6.36
N TYR A 21 -22.07 -1.45 -6.27
CA TYR A 21 -21.42 -1.88 -5.04
C TYR A 21 -20.08 -1.14 -4.87
N LEU A 22 -19.74 -0.81 -3.65
CA LEU A 22 -18.45 -0.16 -3.34
C LEU A 22 -17.26 -1.01 -3.81
N GLU A 23 -17.35 -2.34 -3.64
CA GLU A 23 -16.31 -3.28 -4.08
C GLU A 23 -16.09 -3.20 -5.61
N ASP A 24 -17.14 -3.08 -6.41
CA ASP A 24 -17.04 -2.94 -7.87
C ASP A 24 -16.30 -1.67 -8.28
N LEU A 25 -16.57 -0.56 -7.59
CA LEU A 25 -15.87 0.70 -7.83
C LEU A 25 -14.40 0.65 -7.36
N LEU A 26 -14.09 -0.11 -6.30
CA LEU A 26 -12.71 -0.36 -5.89
C LEU A 26 -11.94 -1.16 -6.94
N TYR A 27 -12.53 -2.20 -7.54
CA TYR A 27 -11.92 -2.89 -8.68
C TYR A 27 -11.70 -1.94 -9.86
N SER A 28 -12.70 -1.15 -10.22
CA SER A 28 -12.62 -0.14 -11.28
C SER A 28 -11.45 0.84 -11.06
N LEU A 29 -11.32 1.35 -9.83
CA LEU A 29 -10.25 2.28 -9.44
C LEU A 29 -8.88 1.60 -9.47
N MET A 30 -8.75 0.43 -8.86
CA MET A 30 -7.45 -0.19 -8.66
C MET A 30 -6.90 -0.81 -9.94
N LEU A 31 -7.73 -1.40 -10.80
CA LEU A 31 -7.30 -2.07 -12.00
C LEU A 31 -7.05 -1.09 -13.16
N GLN A 32 -7.96 -0.13 -13.37
CA GLN A 32 -7.89 0.80 -14.52
C GLN A 32 -7.79 2.29 -14.15
N SER A 33 -7.67 2.62 -12.86
CA SER A 33 -7.47 4.01 -12.39
C SER A 33 -8.60 4.97 -12.81
N HIS A 34 -9.86 4.52 -12.79
CA HIS A 34 -10.97 5.35 -13.19
C HIS A 34 -11.22 6.50 -12.20
N ASN A 35 -11.09 7.74 -12.70
CA ASN A 35 -11.18 8.96 -11.90
C ASN A 35 -12.57 9.16 -11.28
N ASP A 36 -13.62 8.90 -12.02
CA ASP A 36 -15.00 8.99 -11.55
C ASP A 36 -15.31 7.98 -10.43
N SER A 37 -14.78 6.76 -10.53
CA SER A 37 -14.89 5.77 -9.47
C SER A 37 -14.20 6.23 -8.18
N ALA A 38 -13.00 6.84 -8.28
CA ALA A 38 -12.28 7.38 -7.12
C ALA A 38 -13.09 8.48 -6.41
N VAL A 39 -13.65 9.41 -7.18
CA VAL A 39 -14.47 10.51 -6.63
C VAL A 39 -15.77 9.97 -6.02
N ALA A 40 -16.45 9.04 -6.69
CA ALA A 40 -17.68 8.43 -6.15
C ALA A 40 -17.43 7.70 -4.82
N ILE A 41 -16.30 6.97 -4.70
CA ILE A 41 -15.87 6.33 -3.46
C ILE A 41 -15.61 7.38 -2.38
N ALA A 42 -14.88 8.44 -2.71
CA ALA A 42 -14.54 9.50 -1.77
C ALA A 42 -15.79 10.21 -1.22
N GLU A 43 -16.74 10.52 -2.07
CA GLU A 43 -18.03 11.14 -1.66
C GLU A 43 -18.89 10.19 -0.85
N CYS A 44 -18.90 8.90 -1.18
CA CYS A 44 -19.65 7.88 -0.43
C CYS A 44 -19.10 7.73 1.00
N ILE A 45 -17.79 7.73 1.19
CA ILE A 45 -17.14 7.49 2.48
C ILE A 45 -16.99 8.78 3.28
N GLY A 46 -16.54 9.85 2.64
CA GLY A 46 -16.24 11.14 3.29
C GLY A 46 -17.40 12.11 3.30
N GLY A 47 -18.46 11.85 2.54
CA GLY A 47 -19.56 12.81 2.30
C GLY A 47 -19.18 13.95 1.34
N SER A 48 -17.89 14.18 1.14
CA SER A 48 -17.33 15.10 0.15
C SER A 48 -15.88 14.74 -0.15
N VAL A 49 -15.36 15.23 -1.28
CA VAL A 49 -13.94 15.08 -1.66
C VAL A 49 -13.03 15.71 -0.61
N ASP A 50 -13.36 16.90 -0.13
CA ASP A 50 -12.55 17.62 0.88
C ASP A 50 -12.45 16.83 2.20
N ASN A 51 -13.57 16.31 2.70
CA ASN A 51 -13.57 15.48 3.90
C ASN A 51 -12.77 14.20 3.69
N PHE A 52 -12.91 13.55 2.52
CA PHE A 52 -12.15 12.34 2.21
C PHE A 52 -10.65 12.65 2.11
N SER A 53 -10.26 13.78 1.52
CA SER A 53 -8.87 14.23 1.48
C SER A 53 -8.32 14.48 2.89
N ALA A 54 -9.12 15.06 3.79
CA ALA A 54 -8.73 15.20 5.17
C ALA A 54 -8.53 13.83 5.88
N MET A 55 -9.40 12.83 5.57
CA MET A 55 -9.23 11.45 6.07
C MET A 55 -7.95 10.81 5.54
N MET A 56 -7.64 10.98 4.24
CA MET A 56 -6.39 10.47 3.64
C MET A 56 -5.16 11.09 4.30
N ASN A 57 -5.16 12.40 4.53
CA ASN A 57 -4.06 13.11 5.19
C ASN A 57 -3.89 12.69 6.66
N ALA A 58 -5.00 12.49 7.38
CA ALA A 58 -4.97 11.97 8.74
C ALA A 58 -4.37 10.56 8.80
N LYS A 59 -4.76 9.68 7.87
CA LYS A 59 -4.21 8.33 7.77
C LYS A 59 -2.73 8.34 7.37
N ALA A 60 -2.32 9.17 6.41
CA ALA A 60 -0.92 9.32 6.03
C ALA A 60 -0.05 9.72 7.25
N LYS A 61 -0.51 10.68 8.04
CA LYS A 61 0.15 11.08 9.29
C LYS A 61 0.21 9.94 10.32
N GLU A 62 -0.89 9.21 10.50
CA GLU A 62 -0.97 8.07 11.43
C GLU A 62 0.06 6.99 11.11
N ILE A 63 0.28 6.67 9.83
CA ILE A 63 1.25 5.66 9.38
C ILE A 63 2.68 6.18 9.26
N GLY A 64 2.93 7.46 9.61
CA GLY A 64 4.25 8.05 9.71
C GLY A 64 4.75 8.81 8.48
N CYS A 65 3.89 9.10 7.49
CA CYS A 65 4.25 9.96 6.36
C CYS A 65 4.56 11.39 6.83
N LYS A 66 5.64 11.97 6.29
CA LYS A 66 6.14 13.29 6.73
C LYS A 66 6.01 14.37 5.66
N ASN A 67 5.98 13.97 4.40
CA ASN A 67 6.02 14.87 3.24
C ASN A 67 4.92 14.48 2.24
N THR A 68 3.70 14.29 2.74
CA THR A 68 2.53 13.92 1.95
C THR A 68 1.38 14.88 2.23
N HIS A 69 0.77 15.40 1.16
CA HIS A 69 -0.44 16.20 1.23
C HIS A 69 -1.38 15.78 0.10
N PHE A 70 -2.49 15.16 0.46
CA PHE A 70 -3.52 14.75 -0.48
C PHE A 70 -4.59 15.83 -0.62
N VAL A 71 -4.94 16.17 -1.86
CA VAL A 71 -6.02 17.10 -2.22
C VAL A 71 -7.12 16.38 -2.99
N THR A 72 -6.74 15.43 -3.86
CA THR A 72 -7.67 14.69 -4.71
C THR A 72 -7.64 13.18 -4.40
N PRO A 73 -8.77 12.47 -4.53
CA PRO A 73 -8.82 11.03 -4.30
C PRO A 73 -8.29 10.20 -5.48
N ASN A 74 -8.19 10.80 -6.67
CA ASN A 74 -7.76 10.15 -7.91
C ASN A 74 -6.29 10.45 -8.28
N GLY A 75 -5.60 11.32 -7.53
CA GLY A 75 -4.21 11.65 -7.76
C GLY A 75 -3.96 12.68 -8.88
N LEU A 76 -5.00 13.33 -9.36
CA LEU A 76 -4.84 14.46 -10.30
C LEU A 76 -4.23 15.67 -9.60
N ASP A 77 -3.43 16.43 -10.35
CA ASP A 77 -2.77 17.63 -9.87
C ASP A 77 -3.81 18.65 -9.39
N ALA A 78 -3.62 19.13 -8.16
CA ALA A 78 -4.50 20.12 -7.53
C ALA A 78 -3.78 20.80 -6.35
N GLU A 79 -4.35 21.89 -5.88
CA GLU A 79 -3.89 22.60 -4.67
C GLU A 79 -5.08 23.06 -3.82
N ASN A 80 -4.84 23.25 -2.55
CA ASN A 80 -5.76 23.86 -1.62
C ASN A 80 -5.01 24.76 -0.63
N SER A 81 -5.67 25.27 0.39
CA SER A 81 -5.05 26.11 1.41
C SER A 81 -3.91 25.44 2.19
N GLY A 82 -3.81 24.12 2.16
CA GLY A 82 -2.74 23.33 2.79
C GLY A 82 -1.53 23.11 1.88
N GLY A 83 -1.63 23.42 0.58
CA GLY A 83 -0.57 23.26 -0.41
C GLY A 83 -1.00 22.41 -1.62
N THR A 84 -0.01 22.08 -2.45
CA THR A 84 -0.18 21.24 -3.63
C THR A 84 -0.32 19.77 -3.26
N HIS A 85 -1.02 18.98 -4.10
CA HIS A 85 -1.07 17.51 -4.00
C HIS A 85 0.32 16.92 -4.23
N HIS A 86 0.91 16.31 -3.21
CA HIS A 86 2.25 15.77 -3.32
C HIS A 86 2.50 14.61 -2.34
N THR A 87 3.55 13.85 -2.63
CA THR A 87 4.10 12.81 -1.76
C THR A 87 5.59 12.60 -2.07
N THR A 88 6.24 11.67 -1.36
CA THR A 88 7.60 11.21 -1.61
C THR A 88 7.63 9.69 -1.83
N ALA A 89 8.73 9.19 -2.40
CA ALA A 89 8.92 7.74 -2.56
C ALA A 89 8.93 7.01 -1.20
N GLU A 90 9.52 7.63 -0.16
CA GLU A 90 9.52 7.10 1.21
C GLU A 90 8.11 6.98 1.76
N ASP A 91 7.31 8.03 1.66
CA ASP A 91 5.93 8.04 2.17
C ASP A 91 5.03 7.06 1.39
N LEU A 92 5.18 6.97 0.07
CA LEU A 92 4.47 5.95 -0.74
C LEU A 92 4.85 4.52 -0.32
N ALA A 93 6.11 4.28 0.01
CA ALA A 93 6.54 2.99 0.52
C ALA A 93 5.90 2.68 1.89
N LEU A 94 5.75 3.67 2.77
CA LEU A 94 5.02 3.51 4.04
C LEU A 94 3.54 3.19 3.81
N ILE A 95 2.90 3.89 2.86
CA ILE A 95 1.50 3.64 2.48
C ILE A 95 1.33 2.22 1.95
N MET A 96 2.20 1.78 1.04
CA MET A 96 2.15 0.43 0.49
C MET A 96 2.40 -0.62 1.59
N ARG A 97 3.38 -0.39 2.48
CA ARG A 97 3.65 -1.27 3.63
C ARG A 97 2.42 -1.44 4.53
N TYR A 98 1.68 -0.37 4.76
CA TYR A 98 0.43 -0.44 5.50
C TYR A 98 -0.66 -1.20 4.72
N ALA A 99 -0.81 -0.91 3.43
CA ALA A 99 -1.88 -1.45 2.59
C ALA A 99 -1.78 -2.97 2.40
N ILE A 100 -0.58 -3.54 2.29
CA ILE A 100 -0.39 -4.99 2.08
C ILE A 100 -0.79 -5.87 3.28
N HIS A 101 -1.11 -5.29 4.42
CA HIS A 101 -1.70 -6.01 5.55
C HIS A 101 -3.23 -6.16 5.43
N ASN A 102 -3.84 -5.66 4.36
CA ASN A 102 -5.27 -5.79 4.10
C ASN A 102 -5.52 -6.82 2.99
N ASP A 103 -6.15 -7.94 3.34
CA ASP A 103 -6.39 -9.04 2.41
C ASP A 103 -7.29 -8.64 1.23
N VAL A 104 -8.25 -7.72 1.45
CA VAL A 104 -9.12 -7.23 0.37
C VAL A 104 -8.31 -6.39 -0.62
N PHE A 105 -7.38 -5.55 -0.14
CA PHE A 105 -6.47 -4.81 -1.00
C PHE A 105 -5.58 -5.74 -1.84
N LEU A 106 -5.00 -6.77 -1.22
CA LEU A 106 -4.20 -7.78 -1.93
C LEU A 106 -5.03 -8.51 -2.98
N LYS A 107 -6.24 -8.98 -2.62
CA LYS A 107 -7.16 -9.63 -3.55
C LYS A 107 -7.44 -8.76 -4.78
N ILE A 108 -7.81 -7.50 -4.56
CA ILE A 108 -8.15 -6.58 -5.66
C ILE A 108 -6.94 -6.32 -6.55
N THR A 109 -5.79 -5.99 -5.98
CA THR A 109 -4.59 -5.60 -6.75
C THR A 109 -3.94 -6.74 -7.51
N GLN A 110 -4.19 -8.01 -7.13
CA GLN A 110 -3.71 -9.20 -7.82
C GLN A 110 -4.71 -9.73 -8.86
N THR A 111 -5.93 -9.20 -8.89
CA THR A 111 -6.94 -9.61 -9.87
C THR A 111 -6.57 -9.09 -11.25
N GLU A 112 -6.51 -9.99 -12.24
CA GLU A 112 -6.17 -9.64 -13.62
C GLU A 112 -7.34 -8.99 -14.37
N GLU A 113 -8.54 -9.57 -14.22
CA GLU A 113 -9.77 -9.10 -14.84
C GLU A 113 -10.94 -9.22 -13.86
N TYR A 114 -11.83 -8.23 -13.87
CA TYR A 114 -13.02 -8.22 -13.07
C TYR A 114 -14.21 -7.67 -13.87
N SER A 115 -15.32 -8.40 -13.84
CA SER A 115 -16.56 -8.00 -14.52
C SER A 115 -17.67 -7.75 -13.52
N PHE A 116 -18.39 -6.66 -13.71
CA PHE A 116 -19.51 -6.26 -12.84
C PHE A 116 -20.59 -5.50 -13.62
N SER A 117 -21.65 -5.16 -12.94
CA SER A 117 -22.78 -4.40 -13.50
C SER A 117 -23.23 -3.34 -12.52
N ASP A 118 -23.90 -2.31 -13.03
CA ASP A 118 -24.71 -1.46 -12.17
C ASP A 118 -25.81 -2.27 -11.46
N LEU A 119 -26.35 -1.78 -10.34
CA LEU A 119 -27.38 -2.49 -9.57
C LEU A 119 -28.67 -2.75 -10.37
N SER A 120 -28.95 -1.93 -11.36
CA SER A 120 -30.10 -2.12 -12.29
C SER A 120 -29.84 -3.17 -13.36
N LYS A 121 -28.60 -3.67 -13.49
CA LYS A 121 -28.11 -4.62 -14.52
C LYS A 121 -28.30 -4.14 -15.95
N LYS A 122 -28.39 -2.84 -16.17
CA LYS A 122 -28.50 -2.24 -17.51
C LYS A 122 -27.14 -2.00 -18.16
N ARG A 123 -26.12 -1.81 -17.37
CA ARG A 123 -24.75 -1.60 -17.83
C ARG A 123 -23.83 -2.68 -17.29
N HIS A 124 -22.97 -3.17 -18.16
CA HIS A 124 -21.97 -4.19 -17.86
C HIS A 124 -20.58 -3.64 -18.14
N PHE A 125 -19.65 -3.97 -17.28
CA PHE A 125 -18.27 -3.51 -17.35
C PHE A 125 -17.32 -4.68 -17.21
N SER A 126 -16.20 -4.63 -17.90
CA SER A 126 -15.04 -5.47 -17.67
C SER A 126 -13.82 -4.58 -17.51
N VAL A 127 -13.09 -4.74 -16.44
CA VAL A 127 -11.88 -3.96 -16.12
C VAL A 127 -10.68 -4.92 -16.04
N HIS A 128 -9.55 -4.49 -16.61
CA HIS A 128 -8.31 -5.27 -16.68
C HIS A 128 -7.22 -4.57 -15.88
N ASN A 129 -6.39 -5.36 -15.23
CA ASN A 129 -5.30 -4.82 -14.43
C ASN A 129 -4.20 -4.23 -15.32
N THR A 130 -3.87 -2.97 -15.10
CA THR A 130 -2.81 -2.27 -15.83
C THR A 130 -1.41 -2.50 -15.23
N ASN A 131 -1.30 -3.28 -14.15
CA ASN A 131 -0.04 -3.62 -13.53
C ASN A 131 0.68 -4.74 -14.30
N ALA A 132 1.47 -4.36 -15.30
CA ALA A 132 2.20 -5.33 -16.12
C ALA A 132 3.22 -6.17 -15.32
N LEU A 133 3.66 -5.71 -14.13
CA LEU A 133 4.61 -6.46 -13.31
C LEU A 133 4.06 -7.83 -12.87
N LEU A 134 2.74 -7.99 -12.76
CA LEU A 134 2.08 -9.27 -12.46
C LEU A 134 2.46 -10.39 -13.43
N HIS A 135 2.84 -10.03 -14.68
CA HIS A 135 3.22 -10.97 -15.73
C HIS A 135 4.75 -10.98 -16.01
N MET A 136 5.51 -10.13 -15.33
CA MET A 136 6.95 -9.97 -15.58
C MET A 136 7.83 -10.70 -14.55
N THR A 137 7.31 -10.91 -13.35
CA THR A 137 8.02 -11.62 -12.27
C THR A 137 7.03 -12.23 -11.28
N ASP A 138 7.45 -13.30 -10.64
CA ASP A 138 6.68 -13.93 -9.55
C ASP A 138 6.78 -13.14 -8.26
N GLY A 139 5.83 -13.38 -7.36
CA GLY A 139 5.84 -12.82 -6.01
C GLY A 139 5.32 -11.39 -5.88
N VAL A 140 4.69 -10.83 -6.91
CA VAL A 140 4.06 -9.52 -6.84
C VAL A 140 2.83 -9.60 -5.93
N LEU A 141 2.88 -8.91 -4.79
CA LEU A 141 1.78 -8.86 -3.82
C LEU A 141 0.76 -7.78 -4.17
N ALA A 142 1.24 -6.62 -4.58
CA ALA A 142 0.39 -5.48 -4.92
C ALA A 142 1.16 -4.49 -5.81
N GLY A 143 0.43 -3.63 -6.53
CA GLY A 143 1.03 -2.53 -7.26
C GLY A 143 -0.01 -1.56 -7.78
N LYS A 144 0.40 -0.29 -7.91
CA LYS A 144 -0.42 0.78 -8.48
C LYS A 144 0.43 1.70 -9.34
N THR A 145 0.00 1.91 -10.57
CA THR A 145 0.56 2.90 -11.50
C THR A 145 -0.12 4.25 -11.33
N GLY A 146 0.60 5.32 -11.67
CA GLY A 146 0.06 6.67 -11.79
C GLY A 146 0.76 7.44 -12.90
N TYR A 147 0.09 8.45 -13.42
CA TYR A 147 0.64 9.41 -14.37
C TYR A 147 -0.13 10.72 -14.32
N THR A 148 0.61 11.82 -14.21
CA THR A 148 0.15 13.16 -14.57
C THR A 148 1.23 13.84 -15.39
N GLY A 149 0.91 14.97 -16.03
CA GLY A 149 1.90 15.76 -16.80
C GLY A 149 3.06 16.21 -15.90
N ASP A 150 2.76 16.62 -14.69
CA ASP A 150 3.71 17.17 -13.74
C ASP A 150 4.53 16.06 -13.04
N ALA A 151 3.87 14.99 -12.63
CA ALA A 151 4.53 13.89 -11.87
C ALA A 151 5.31 12.90 -12.76
N GLY A 152 5.00 12.81 -14.06
CA GLY A 152 5.50 11.74 -14.92
C GLY A 152 4.91 10.38 -14.56
N TYR A 153 5.51 9.29 -15.07
CA TYR A 153 5.10 7.94 -14.71
C TYR A 153 5.58 7.58 -13.31
N CYS A 154 4.64 7.18 -12.48
CA CYS A 154 4.87 6.75 -11.11
C CYS A 154 4.42 5.30 -10.93
N TYR A 155 5.07 4.59 -10.02
CA TYR A 155 4.71 3.24 -9.68
C TYR A 155 5.12 2.91 -8.23
N VAL A 156 4.23 2.24 -7.51
CA VAL A 156 4.55 1.67 -6.21
C VAL A 156 4.09 0.23 -6.18
N CYS A 157 4.93 -0.67 -5.68
CA CYS A 157 4.59 -2.08 -5.55
C CYS A 157 5.20 -2.71 -4.30
N ALA A 158 4.65 -3.87 -3.94
CA ALA A 158 5.23 -4.80 -2.98
C ALA A 158 5.44 -6.14 -3.66
N CYS A 159 6.63 -6.72 -3.49
CA CYS A 159 7.01 -8.02 -4.02
C CYS A 159 7.61 -8.88 -2.91
N GLN A 160 7.25 -10.17 -2.89
CA GLN A 160 7.79 -11.13 -1.93
C GLN A 160 8.53 -12.25 -2.67
N LYS A 161 9.77 -12.50 -2.28
CA LYS A 161 10.61 -13.60 -2.79
C LYS A 161 11.53 -14.09 -1.69
N ASP A 162 11.70 -15.40 -1.58
CA ASP A 162 12.60 -16.05 -0.61
C ASP A 162 12.41 -15.52 0.83
N ASN A 163 11.16 -15.42 1.26
CA ASN A 163 10.73 -14.84 2.55
C ASN A 163 11.11 -13.37 2.76
N LYS A 164 11.59 -12.66 1.75
CA LYS A 164 11.87 -11.23 1.79
C LYS A 164 10.75 -10.47 1.10
N THR A 165 10.24 -9.43 1.73
CA THR A 165 9.28 -8.50 1.14
C THR A 165 9.97 -7.18 0.86
N PHE A 166 9.96 -6.77 -0.41
CA PHE A 166 10.47 -5.48 -0.85
C PHE A 166 9.31 -4.59 -1.28
N ILE A 167 9.38 -3.34 -0.89
CA ILE A 167 8.50 -2.30 -1.37
C ILE A 167 9.33 -1.35 -2.21
N ILE A 168 8.87 -1.10 -3.43
CA ILE A 168 9.55 -0.25 -4.41
C ILE A 168 8.60 0.89 -4.77
N ALA A 169 9.07 2.11 -4.66
CA ALA A 169 8.33 3.30 -5.04
C ALA A 169 9.16 4.15 -6.02
N LEU A 170 8.62 4.37 -7.19
CA LEU A 170 9.22 5.14 -8.27
C LEU A 170 8.34 6.35 -8.56
N LEU A 171 8.92 7.53 -8.54
CA LEU A 171 8.29 8.79 -8.91
C LEU A 171 9.06 9.42 -10.08
N GLY A 172 8.33 9.94 -11.08
CA GLY A 172 8.95 10.54 -12.25
C GLY A 172 9.79 9.57 -13.08
N ALA A 173 9.39 8.28 -13.15
CA ALA A 173 10.10 7.26 -13.91
C ALA A 173 9.80 7.36 -15.43
N GLY A 174 9.99 8.55 -16.00
CA GLY A 174 9.78 8.87 -17.41
C GLY A 174 8.50 9.67 -17.67
N TRP A 175 8.43 10.22 -18.88
CA TRP A 175 7.29 10.96 -19.45
C TRP A 175 6.84 10.26 -20.74
N PRO A 176 5.89 10.81 -21.52
CA PRO A 176 5.49 10.21 -22.80
C PRO A 176 6.70 9.77 -23.61
N ASP A 177 6.60 8.65 -24.29
CA ASP A 177 7.66 7.87 -24.98
C ASP A 177 8.50 6.93 -24.08
N HIS A 178 8.47 7.12 -22.75
CA HIS A 178 9.24 6.32 -21.77
C HIS A 178 8.36 5.58 -20.76
N LYS A 179 7.14 5.22 -21.12
CA LYS A 179 6.15 4.59 -20.22
C LYS A 179 6.59 3.24 -19.59
N ASN A 180 7.61 2.61 -20.18
CA ASN A 180 8.09 1.30 -19.72
C ASN A 180 9.28 1.38 -18.75
N TYR A 181 9.88 2.56 -18.53
CA TYR A 181 11.02 2.72 -17.63
C TYR A 181 10.70 2.22 -16.22
N LYS A 182 9.52 2.55 -15.69
CA LYS A 182 9.09 2.09 -14.37
C LYS A 182 9.14 0.55 -14.20
N TRP A 183 8.89 -0.22 -15.24
CA TRP A 183 8.96 -1.69 -15.18
C TRP A 183 10.40 -2.19 -15.10
N HIS A 184 11.26 -1.64 -15.95
CA HIS A 184 12.68 -1.96 -15.98
C HIS A 184 13.34 -1.58 -14.64
N ASP A 185 13.15 -0.37 -14.18
CA ASP A 185 13.72 0.14 -12.94
C ASP A 185 13.23 -0.64 -11.72
N THR A 186 11.94 -1.04 -11.72
CA THR A 186 11.40 -1.90 -10.67
C THR A 186 12.10 -3.26 -10.63
N LEU A 187 12.32 -3.90 -11.78
CA LEU A 187 12.99 -5.19 -11.84
C LEU A 187 14.46 -5.08 -11.42
N GLU A 188 15.15 -4.01 -11.79
CA GLU A 188 16.53 -3.77 -11.36
C GLU A 188 16.62 -3.59 -9.84
N LEU A 189 15.75 -2.77 -9.25
CA LEU A 189 15.68 -2.57 -7.80
C LEU A 189 15.32 -3.85 -7.05
N LEU A 190 14.41 -4.66 -7.59
CA LEU A 190 14.04 -5.95 -7.01
C LEU A 190 15.23 -6.93 -7.04
N ASN A 191 15.93 -7.00 -8.16
CA ASN A 191 17.14 -7.83 -8.30
C ASN A 191 18.26 -7.36 -7.36
N TYR A 192 18.46 -6.05 -7.24
CA TYR A 192 19.40 -5.47 -6.28
C TYR A 192 19.03 -5.88 -4.84
N GLY A 193 17.78 -5.69 -4.46
CA GLY A 193 17.28 -6.08 -3.15
C GLY A 193 17.51 -7.56 -2.85
N ASN A 194 17.11 -8.43 -3.77
CA ASN A 194 17.28 -9.90 -3.61
C ASN A 194 18.73 -10.32 -3.48
N SER A 195 19.65 -9.66 -4.18
CA SER A 195 21.08 -10.01 -4.21
C SER A 195 21.87 -9.45 -3.04
N ASN A 196 21.45 -8.33 -2.45
CA ASN A 196 22.23 -7.61 -1.47
C ASN A 196 21.67 -7.64 -0.04
N TYR A 197 20.44 -8.10 0.16
CA TYR A 197 19.82 -8.17 1.47
C TYR A 197 19.41 -9.59 1.83
N GLU A 198 19.62 -9.96 3.08
CA GLU A 198 19.17 -11.23 3.64
C GLU A 198 18.64 -11.01 5.06
N TYR A 199 17.66 -11.81 5.45
CA TYR A 199 17.25 -11.84 6.86
C TYR A 199 18.30 -12.56 7.68
N ARG A 200 18.79 -11.90 8.73
CA ARG A 200 19.66 -12.49 9.73
C ARG A 200 18.97 -12.43 11.09
N SER A 201 18.95 -13.56 11.79
CA SER A 201 18.56 -13.56 13.18
C SER A 201 19.74 -13.08 14.01
N PHE A 202 19.54 -11.98 14.71
CA PHE A 202 20.52 -11.49 15.71
C PHE A 202 20.20 -12.01 17.10
N TRP A 203 19.18 -12.85 17.24
CA TRP A 203 18.88 -13.46 18.53
C TRP A 203 20.01 -14.39 18.92
N GLN A 204 20.69 -14.07 20.02
CA GLN A 204 21.57 -14.96 20.75
C GLN A 204 20.85 -15.32 22.04
N GLU A 205 20.69 -16.62 22.28
CA GLU A 205 20.14 -17.08 23.54
C GLU A 205 21.10 -16.60 24.65
N PRO A 206 20.63 -15.77 25.61
CA PRO A 206 21.52 -15.30 26.65
C PRO A 206 21.97 -16.50 27.49
N GLU A 207 23.27 -16.61 27.71
CA GLU A 207 23.79 -17.56 28.71
C GLU A 207 23.33 -17.10 30.09
N LEU A 208 22.22 -17.70 30.56
CA LEU A 208 21.70 -17.44 31.89
C LEU A 208 22.55 -18.24 32.92
N SER A 209 23.39 -17.55 33.65
CA SER A 209 24.08 -18.14 34.78
C SER A 209 23.09 -18.41 35.91
N TYR A 210 23.24 -19.54 36.57
CA TYR A 210 22.45 -19.88 37.76
C TYR A 210 22.73 -18.86 38.84
N ILE A 211 21.68 -18.26 39.39
CA ILE A 211 21.78 -17.41 40.59
C ILE A 211 21.42 -18.27 41.78
N PRO A 212 22.33 -18.47 42.75
CA PRO A 212 22.02 -19.19 43.97
C PRO A 212 20.96 -18.40 44.76
N VAL A 213 19.90 -19.08 45.15
CA VAL A 213 18.84 -18.50 45.98
C VAL A 213 19.05 -18.94 47.40
N GLU A 214 19.46 -18.02 48.29
CA GLU A 214 19.53 -18.27 49.74
C GLU A 214 18.12 -18.26 50.32
N ASN A 215 17.79 -19.28 51.13
CA ASN A 215 16.50 -19.46 51.81
C ASN A 215 15.30 -19.68 50.87
N GLY A 216 15.50 -20.22 49.67
CA GLY A 216 14.42 -20.63 48.77
C GLY A 216 13.57 -21.75 49.38
N ILE A 217 12.24 -21.65 49.23
CA ILE A 217 11.35 -22.75 49.64
C ILE A 217 11.39 -23.80 48.52
N LEU A 218 11.80 -25.01 48.86
CA LEU A 218 11.74 -26.17 47.98
C LEU A 218 10.26 -26.54 47.76
N ASN A 219 9.79 -26.42 46.53
CA ASN A 219 8.52 -27.00 46.11
C ASN A 219 8.74 -28.51 45.87
N ASP A 220 7.68 -29.33 46.07
CA ASP A 220 7.65 -30.79 45.91
C ASP A 220 8.02 -31.34 44.52
N PHE A 221 8.53 -30.52 43.63
CA PHE A 221 8.90 -30.88 42.25
C PHE A 221 10.38 -31.20 42.03
N GLY A 222 11.15 -31.40 43.07
CA GLY A 222 12.49 -32.03 43.01
C GLY A 222 13.53 -31.26 42.16
N ALA A 223 13.31 -30.01 41.84
CA ALA A 223 14.27 -29.17 41.13
C ALA A 223 15.12 -28.39 42.12
N GLY A 224 16.41 -28.40 41.90
CA GLY A 224 17.37 -27.67 42.72
C GLY A 224 17.06 -26.16 42.80
N SER A 225 17.63 -25.52 43.80
CA SER A 225 17.45 -24.13 44.22
C SER A 225 17.94 -23.09 43.20
N SER A 226 17.48 -23.15 41.94
CA SER A 226 17.81 -22.17 40.92
C SER A 226 16.55 -21.55 40.31
N VAL A 227 16.49 -20.21 40.23
CA VAL A 227 15.41 -19.46 39.61
C VAL A 227 15.91 -18.91 38.28
N TYR A 228 15.19 -19.18 37.20
CA TYR A 228 15.42 -18.50 35.94
C TYR A 228 14.82 -17.09 36.00
N THR A 229 15.65 -16.07 35.94
CA THR A 229 15.16 -14.70 35.70
C THR A 229 14.93 -14.53 34.19
N GLY A 230 13.68 -14.57 33.76
CA GLY A 230 13.31 -14.20 32.37
C GLY A 230 13.63 -12.73 32.13
N GLY A 231 14.66 -12.46 31.36
CA GLY A 231 14.94 -11.12 30.88
C GLY A 231 14.02 -10.77 29.70
N GLN A 232 13.31 -9.65 29.79
CA GLN A 232 12.62 -9.09 28.65
C GLN A 232 13.62 -8.24 27.87
N ILE A 233 13.96 -8.65 26.65
CA ILE A 233 14.79 -7.86 25.74
C ILE A 233 13.83 -7.06 24.87
N SER A 234 13.82 -5.74 25.02
CA SER A 234 13.19 -4.82 24.07
C SER A 234 14.22 -4.40 23.03
N VAL A 235 14.01 -4.76 21.78
CA VAL A 235 14.76 -4.19 20.65
C VAL A 235 14.13 -2.84 20.35
N SER A 236 14.89 -1.75 20.52
CA SER A 236 14.44 -0.45 20.04
C SER A 236 14.57 -0.40 18.52
N ASP A 237 13.54 0.08 17.83
CA ASP A 237 13.46 0.24 16.36
C ASP A 237 14.48 1.24 15.75
N ASN A 238 15.60 1.53 16.43
CA ASN A 238 16.54 2.58 16.09
C ASN A 238 17.92 2.10 15.62
N GLU A 239 18.05 0.92 15.06
CA GLU A 239 19.29 0.60 14.33
C GLU A 239 18.96 0.33 12.85
N LYS A 240 19.49 1.27 12.04
CA LYS A 240 19.43 1.37 10.59
C LYS A 240 20.17 0.22 9.90
#